data_f6b47c74f5efea5cc467622ab8f104e4
#
_entry.id   f6b47c74f5efea5cc467622ab8f104e4
#
_cell.length_a   1.000
_cell.length_b   1.000
_cell.length_c   1.000
_cell.angle_alpha   90.00
_cell.angle_beta   90.00
_cell.angle_gamma   90.00
#
_symmetry.space_group_name_H-M   'P 1'
#
loop_
_entity.id
_entity.type
_entity.pdbx_description
1 polymer ?
#
loop_
_entity_poly.entity_id
_entity_poly.type
_entity_poly.pdbx_seq_one_letter_code
_entity_poly.pdbx_strand_id
1 'polypeptide(L)'
;MRNKIWQNFFAFWRVGVLCLILISPLVAQQKIAVLIPEKTSQSQIFTPKLKTVLAQNFKILDDSLSEAAFSSVRYESPFNLSLKEAKNLGAAVGCDYFLLLKAQSLRRFSFEKKEFYESFVAVYVVSSRTGRLVLWRLTSFEAENSADAEKKLFESAKDLSAEISQKLKVFKEELNTKDSENFEQLPDENSPEAKNFRPPLPYKRIRPEYTKIANLYSIEATVDIEADIDENGEVTHSRIVRWAGFGLDESVTETVRRMNWRAAERSGKTLQMRVLLRYNFKKIDDEK
;
A
#
# COMPACT_ATOMS: atom_id res chain seq x y z
N MET A 1 1.89 38.94 -77.70
CA MET A 1 1.46 39.18 -76.33
C MET A 1 0.89 37.89 -75.73
N ARG A 2 1.73 37.01 -75.32
CA ARG A 2 1.36 35.76 -74.59
C ARG A 2 2.62 35.31 -73.85
N ASN A 3 2.56 35.05 -72.62
CA ASN A 3 3.55 34.48 -71.65
C ASN A 3 4.05 35.46 -70.58
N LYS A 4 3.21 35.75 -69.60
CA LYS A 4 3.64 36.28 -68.29
C LYS A 4 2.69 35.91 -67.11
N ILE A 5 1.94 34.80 -67.19
CA ILE A 5 0.99 34.43 -66.09
C ILE A 5 1.36 33.13 -65.38
N TRP A 6 2.45 32.47 -65.73
CA TRP A 6 2.75 31.12 -65.18
C TRP A 6 3.92 31.04 -64.17
N GLN A 7 4.48 32.16 -63.71
CA GLN A 7 5.63 32.14 -62.81
C GLN A 7 5.31 32.47 -61.34
N ASN A 8 4.06 32.81 -60.98
CA ASN A 8 3.73 33.15 -59.58
C ASN A 8 2.97 32.06 -58.79
N PHE A 9 2.77 30.88 -59.38
CA PHE A 9 2.00 29.81 -58.66
C PHE A 9 2.88 28.82 -57.91
N PHE A 10 4.20 28.90 -58.03
CA PHE A 10 5.14 27.96 -57.34
C PHE A 10 5.83 28.53 -56.10
N ALA A 11 5.56 29.77 -55.71
CA ALA A 11 6.22 30.42 -54.56
C ALA A 11 5.43 30.29 -53.23
N PHE A 12 4.17 29.84 -53.27
CA PHE A 12 3.33 29.79 -52.07
C PHE A 12 3.25 28.41 -51.39
N TRP A 13 3.93 27.37 -51.89
CA TRP A 13 3.85 26.01 -51.36
C TRP A 13 5.08 25.54 -50.59
N ARG A 14 5.96 26.48 -50.19
CA ARG A 14 7.19 26.13 -49.42
C ARG A 14 7.26 26.66 -47.99
N VAL A 15 6.22 27.29 -47.47
CA VAL A 15 6.19 27.82 -46.08
C VAL A 15 5.21 27.06 -45.18
N GLY A 16 4.50 26.06 -45.70
CA GLY A 16 3.48 25.31 -44.96
C GLY A 16 3.92 24.01 -44.26
N VAL A 17 5.23 23.69 -44.21
CA VAL A 17 5.70 22.44 -43.61
C VAL A 17 6.88 22.75 -42.72
N LEU A 18 6.66 23.23 -41.51
CA LEU A 18 7.53 22.99 -40.36
C LEU A 18 6.94 23.58 -39.06
N CYS A 19 5.87 23.02 -38.57
CA CYS A 19 5.51 23.11 -37.13
C CYS A 19 4.68 21.89 -36.72
N LEU A 20 5.13 20.70 -37.04
CA LEU A 20 4.82 19.51 -36.25
C LEU A 20 5.69 19.62 -34.97
N ILE A 21 5.29 20.53 -34.09
CA ILE A 21 5.74 20.48 -32.70
C ILE A 21 5.28 19.13 -32.21
N LEU A 22 6.21 18.23 -32.00
CA LEU A 22 6.06 17.01 -31.23
C LEU A 22 5.61 17.46 -29.84
N ILE A 23 4.29 17.61 -29.64
CA ILE A 23 3.67 17.65 -28.35
C ILE A 23 3.82 16.22 -27.82
N SER A 24 5.02 15.90 -27.36
CA SER A 24 5.20 14.75 -26.48
C SER A 24 4.23 15.00 -25.31
N PRO A 25 3.28 14.11 -25.04
CA PRO A 25 2.44 14.27 -23.86
C PRO A 25 3.40 14.37 -22.68
N LEU A 26 3.42 15.53 -22.04
CA LEU A 26 4.15 15.73 -20.80
C LEU A 26 3.44 14.85 -19.76
N VAL A 27 3.80 13.57 -19.71
CA VAL A 27 3.29 12.67 -18.67
C VAL A 27 3.78 13.25 -17.36
N ALA A 28 2.88 13.90 -16.63
CA ALA A 28 3.20 14.49 -15.34
C ALA A 28 3.82 13.38 -14.48
N GLN A 29 5.05 13.62 -14.04
CA GLN A 29 5.78 12.67 -13.21
C GLN A 29 5.04 12.49 -11.89
N GLN A 30 4.78 11.23 -11.48
CA GLN A 30 4.08 10.92 -10.24
C GLN A 30 4.86 11.45 -9.04
N LYS A 31 4.12 12.07 -8.11
CA LYS A 31 4.67 12.66 -6.89
C LYS A 31 4.73 11.62 -5.78
N ILE A 32 5.92 11.47 -5.19
CA ILE A 32 6.15 10.58 -4.06
C ILE A 32 6.66 11.37 -2.86
N ALA A 33 6.05 11.13 -1.69
CA ALA A 33 6.58 11.54 -0.40
C ALA A 33 7.22 10.35 0.31
N VAL A 34 8.33 10.57 1.01
CA VAL A 34 8.96 9.55 1.87
C VAL A 34 8.94 10.06 3.30
N LEU A 35 8.22 9.34 4.15
CA LEU A 35 7.96 9.69 5.55
C LEU A 35 8.72 8.73 6.48
N ILE A 36 9.29 9.25 7.53
CA ILE A 36 10.03 8.50 8.55
C ILE A 36 9.30 8.69 9.90
N PRO A 37 8.27 7.87 10.20
CA PRO A 37 7.55 7.98 11.48
C PRO A 37 8.45 7.79 12.69
N GLU A 38 9.45 6.90 12.59
CA GLU A 38 10.44 6.64 13.61
C GLU A 38 11.84 7.04 13.11
N LYS A 39 12.38 8.13 13.68
CA LYS A 39 13.68 8.71 13.28
C LYS A 39 14.84 7.96 13.91
N THR A 40 15.18 6.79 13.39
CA THR A 40 16.42 6.09 13.75
C THR A 40 17.60 6.60 12.93
N SER A 41 18.83 6.36 13.40
CA SER A 41 20.06 6.69 12.64
C SER A 41 20.05 6.03 11.25
N GLN A 42 19.66 4.76 11.19
CA GLN A 42 19.59 4.00 9.95
C GLN A 42 18.54 4.57 8.98
N SER A 43 17.35 4.95 9.50
CA SER A 43 16.30 5.58 8.68
C SER A 43 16.80 6.91 8.10
N GLN A 44 17.52 7.72 8.88
CA GLN A 44 18.03 9.00 8.43
C GLN A 44 19.13 8.87 7.36
N ILE A 45 19.95 7.81 7.41
CA ILE A 45 21.01 7.54 6.41
C ILE A 45 20.43 6.85 5.17
N PHE A 46 19.52 5.90 5.33
CA PHE A 46 18.95 5.12 4.22
C PHE A 46 18.03 5.96 3.32
N THR A 47 17.19 6.80 3.93
CA THR A 47 16.15 7.56 3.21
C THR A 47 16.72 8.46 2.10
N PRO A 48 17.76 9.28 2.31
CA PRO A 48 18.34 10.08 1.23
C PRO A 48 18.87 9.23 0.07
N LYS A 49 19.45 8.06 0.36
CA LYS A 49 19.93 7.13 -0.68
C LYS A 49 18.76 6.60 -1.53
N LEU A 50 17.69 6.15 -0.88
CA LEU A 50 16.49 5.67 -1.57
C LEU A 50 15.85 6.79 -2.42
N LYS A 51 15.72 8.00 -1.88
CA LYS A 51 15.18 9.17 -2.60
C LYS A 51 15.99 9.52 -3.84
N THR A 52 17.31 9.50 -3.76
CA THR A 52 18.19 9.79 -4.90
C THR A 52 17.92 8.84 -6.06
N VAL A 53 17.68 7.56 -5.80
CA VAL A 53 17.38 6.58 -6.84
C VAL A 53 15.93 6.73 -7.32
N LEU A 54 14.97 6.92 -6.43
CA LEU A 54 13.56 7.12 -6.80
C LEU A 54 13.35 8.38 -7.63
N ALA A 55 14.14 9.44 -7.42
CA ALA A 55 14.07 10.70 -8.16
C ALA A 55 14.35 10.53 -9.68
N GLN A 56 14.94 9.42 -10.11
CA GLN A 56 15.12 9.10 -11.53
C GLN A 56 13.78 8.85 -12.24
N ASN A 57 12.77 8.35 -11.52
CA ASN A 57 11.48 7.97 -12.11
C ASN A 57 10.30 8.81 -11.57
N PHE A 58 10.45 9.43 -10.41
CA PHE A 58 9.37 10.09 -9.67
C PHE A 58 9.77 11.51 -9.25
N LYS A 59 8.77 12.36 -9.07
CA LYS A 59 8.97 13.65 -8.42
C LYS A 59 8.91 13.47 -6.89
N ILE A 60 10.07 13.56 -6.23
CA ILE A 60 10.13 13.48 -4.78
C ILE A 60 9.70 14.81 -4.17
N LEU A 61 8.76 14.75 -3.21
CA LEU A 61 8.29 15.94 -2.50
C LEU A 61 9.30 16.38 -1.44
N ASP A 62 9.20 17.67 -1.08
CA ASP A 62 10.00 18.25 -0.02
C ASP A 62 9.73 17.60 1.34
N ASP A 63 10.78 17.33 2.10
CA ASP A 63 10.71 16.62 3.37
C ASP A 63 10.02 17.45 4.44
N SER A 64 10.33 18.74 4.51
CA SER A 64 9.82 19.62 5.56
C SER A 64 8.30 19.76 5.45
N LEU A 65 7.77 19.91 4.22
CA LEU A 65 6.35 20.00 3.97
C LEU A 65 5.65 18.66 4.23
N SER A 66 6.25 17.56 3.76
CA SER A 66 5.70 16.21 3.95
C SER A 66 5.66 15.82 5.42
N GLU A 67 6.70 16.17 6.18
CA GLU A 67 6.80 15.89 7.60
C GLU A 67 5.87 16.79 8.43
N ALA A 68 5.71 18.06 8.07
CA ALA A 68 4.74 18.94 8.70
C ALA A 68 3.31 18.44 8.53
N ALA A 69 2.95 18.00 7.31
CA ALA A 69 1.65 17.43 7.01
C ALA A 69 1.42 16.11 7.79
N PHE A 70 2.42 15.24 7.86
CA PHE A 70 2.35 14.00 8.64
C PHE A 70 2.17 14.30 10.14
N SER A 71 2.92 15.25 10.69
CA SER A 71 2.89 15.59 12.11
C SER A 71 1.64 16.37 12.53
N SER A 72 0.89 16.93 11.57
CA SER A 72 -0.38 17.63 11.84
C SER A 72 -1.49 16.71 12.32
N VAL A 73 -1.36 15.41 12.08
CA VAL A 73 -2.32 14.39 12.49
C VAL A 73 -1.62 13.39 13.42
N ARG A 74 -2.28 13.06 14.55
CA ARG A 74 -1.81 12.00 15.43
C ARG A 74 -2.32 10.65 14.91
N TYR A 75 -1.39 9.77 14.60
CA TYR A 75 -1.66 8.37 14.30
C TYR A 75 -1.27 7.51 15.50
N GLU A 76 -2.17 6.64 15.96
CA GLU A 76 -1.85 5.68 17.04
C GLU A 76 -0.74 4.73 16.59
N SER A 77 -0.85 4.27 15.34
CA SER A 77 0.14 3.40 14.72
C SER A 77 0.36 3.81 13.26
N PRO A 78 1.42 4.58 12.96
CA PRO A 78 1.65 5.09 11.61
C PRO A 78 1.93 3.99 10.57
N PHE A 79 2.35 2.81 11.00
CA PHE A 79 2.57 1.65 10.14
C PHE A 79 1.37 0.70 10.04
N ASN A 80 0.20 1.12 10.57
CA ASN A 80 -1.02 0.31 10.58
C ASN A 80 -2.26 1.18 10.30
N LEU A 81 -2.28 1.82 9.14
CA LEU A 81 -3.35 2.75 8.77
C LEU A 81 -4.54 2.03 8.12
N SER A 82 -5.75 2.55 8.39
CA SER A 82 -6.93 2.26 7.58
C SER A 82 -6.86 2.98 6.23
N LEU A 83 -7.65 2.53 5.27
CA LEU A 83 -7.76 3.20 3.97
C LEU A 83 -8.12 4.69 4.11
N LYS A 84 -9.00 5.02 5.06
CA LYS A 84 -9.43 6.40 5.33
C LYS A 84 -8.29 7.26 5.87
N GLU A 85 -7.56 6.75 6.87
CA GLU A 85 -6.41 7.43 7.45
C GLU A 85 -5.31 7.65 6.40
N ALA A 86 -5.03 6.62 5.59
CA ALA A 86 -4.04 6.68 4.52
C ALA A 86 -4.43 7.69 3.42
N LYS A 87 -5.71 7.74 3.00
CA LYS A 87 -6.22 8.76 2.06
C LYS A 87 -6.06 10.16 2.63
N ASN A 88 -6.44 10.37 3.88
CA ASN A 88 -6.34 11.67 4.54
C ASN A 88 -4.88 12.14 4.62
N LEU A 89 -3.95 11.24 4.97
CA LEU A 89 -2.52 11.52 4.97
C LEU A 89 -2.03 11.91 3.58
N GLY A 90 -2.34 11.09 2.56
CA GLY A 90 -1.93 11.35 1.18
C GLY A 90 -2.46 12.69 0.64
N ALA A 91 -3.71 13.04 0.98
CA ALA A 91 -4.31 14.32 0.63
C ALA A 91 -3.63 15.50 1.34
N ALA A 92 -3.31 15.37 2.63
CA ALA A 92 -2.62 16.39 3.40
C ALA A 92 -1.20 16.65 2.88
N VAL A 93 -0.49 15.59 2.47
CA VAL A 93 0.86 15.67 1.88
C VAL A 93 0.83 16.17 0.43
N GLY A 94 -0.25 15.92 -0.31
CA GLY A 94 -0.40 16.34 -1.71
C GLY A 94 0.40 15.50 -2.71
N CYS A 95 0.55 14.21 -2.45
CA CYS A 95 1.29 13.26 -3.29
C CYS A 95 0.36 12.23 -3.95
N ASP A 96 0.86 11.54 -4.97
CA ASP A 96 0.17 10.40 -5.59
C ASP A 96 0.37 9.13 -4.78
N TYR A 97 1.59 8.96 -4.25
CA TYR A 97 1.98 7.88 -3.36
C TYR A 97 2.81 8.42 -2.20
N PHE A 98 2.72 7.78 -1.06
CA PHE A 98 3.66 8.01 0.02
C PHE A 98 4.30 6.70 0.49
N LEU A 99 5.53 6.79 0.94
CA LEU A 99 6.26 5.70 1.55
C LEU A 99 6.37 5.98 3.06
N LEU A 100 6.06 4.96 3.87
CA LEU A 100 6.42 4.94 5.28
C LEU A 100 7.63 4.03 5.43
N LEU A 101 8.69 4.53 6.04
CA LEU A 101 9.96 3.85 6.13
C LEU A 101 10.40 3.72 7.59
N LYS A 102 10.82 2.50 7.96
CA LYS A 102 11.49 2.19 9.22
C LYS A 102 12.74 1.39 8.92
N ALA A 103 13.92 1.91 9.26
CA ALA A 103 15.16 1.15 9.19
C ALA A 103 15.81 1.10 10.57
N GLN A 104 16.41 -0.02 10.90
CA GLN A 104 17.02 -0.26 12.20
C GLN A 104 18.11 -1.31 12.12
N SER A 105 19.12 -1.20 12.99
CA SER A 105 20.10 -2.26 13.25
C SER A 105 19.85 -2.87 14.61
N LEU A 106 19.84 -4.19 14.66
CA LEU A 106 19.59 -4.99 15.85
C LEU A 106 20.76 -5.94 16.11
N ARG A 107 21.14 -6.08 17.37
CA ARG A 107 21.99 -7.15 17.81
C ARG A 107 21.13 -8.37 18.08
N ARG A 108 21.44 -9.49 17.44
CA ARG A 108 20.68 -10.73 17.49
C ARG A 108 21.53 -11.86 18.07
N PHE A 109 20.84 -12.84 18.60
CA PHE A 109 21.40 -14.08 19.11
C PHE A 109 20.59 -15.24 18.55
N SER A 110 21.25 -16.34 18.20
CA SER A 110 20.58 -17.59 17.83
C SER A 110 21.33 -18.79 18.39
N PHE A 111 20.71 -19.98 18.30
CA PHE A 111 21.38 -21.23 18.70
C PHE A 111 22.59 -21.55 17.84
N GLU A 112 22.57 -21.15 16.57
CA GLU A 112 23.67 -21.41 15.61
C GLU A 112 24.77 -20.36 15.68
N LYS A 113 24.41 -19.10 15.95
CA LYS A 113 25.32 -17.95 16.02
C LYS A 113 25.19 -17.30 17.40
N LYS A 114 26.28 -17.29 18.18
CA LYS A 114 26.25 -16.68 19.52
C LYS A 114 25.84 -15.21 19.48
N GLU A 115 26.28 -14.49 18.43
CA GLU A 115 26.00 -13.07 18.23
C GLU A 115 26.14 -12.73 16.77
N PHE A 116 25.20 -11.93 16.26
CA PHE A 116 25.28 -11.33 14.93
C PHE A 116 24.47 -10.03 14.90
N TYR A 117 24.69 -9.23 13.87
CA TYR A 117 23.96 -7.96 13.68
C TYR A 117 23.08 -8.07 12.45
N GLU A 118 21.83 -7.65 12.63
CA GLU A 118 20.85 -7.55 11.55
C GLU A 118 20.54 -6.09 11.32
N SER A 119 20.71 -5.62 10.07
CA SER A 119 20.22 -4.31 9.64
C SER A 119 19.09 -4.49 8.65
N PHE A 120 17.95 -3.86 8.90
CA PHE A 120 16.77 -4.02 8.06
C PHE A 120 16.10 -2.69 7.74
N VAL A 121 15.33 -2.69 6.67
CA VAL A 121 14.36 -1.65 6.32
C VAL A 121 13.01 -2.28 5.99
N ALA A 122 11.96 -1.77 6.62
CA ALA A 122 10.57 -2.03 6.25
C ALA A 122 10.03 -0.81 5.51
N VAL A 123 9.46 -1.03 4.33
CA VAL A 123 8.88 0.01 3.48
C VAL A 123 7.45 -0.35 3.15
N TYR A 124 6.55 0.61 3.35
CA TYR A 124 5.15 0.56 2.97
C TYR A 124 4.93 1.60 1.88
N VAL A 125 4.54 1.17 0.69
CA VAL A 125 4.18 2.04 -0.43
C VAL A 125 2.66 2.11 -0.51
N VAL A 126 2.11 3.31 -0.36
CA VAL A 126 0.67 3.51 -0.21
C VAL A 126 0.16 4.47 -1.28
N SER A 127 -0.97 4.13 -1.90
CA SER A 127 -1.67 5.01 -2.82
C SER A 127 -2.45 6.07 -2.05
N SER A 128 -2.16 7.35 -2.27
CA SER A 128 -2.90 8.47 -1.67
C SER A 128 -4.37 8.50 -2.10
N ARG A 129 -4.65 8.09 -3.34
CA ARG A 129 -6.01 8.12 -3.89
C ARG A 129 -6.92 7.07 -3.26
N THR A 130 -6.42 5.87 -3.04
CA THR A 130 -7.23 4.75 -2.53
C THR A 130 -6.96 4.40 -1.07
N GLY A 131 -5.84 4.85 -0.50
CA GLY A 131 -5.35 4.44 0.81
C GLY A 131 -4.80 3.00 0.85
N ARG A 132 -4.83 2.28 -0.29
CA ARG A 132 -4.40 0.87 -0.36
C ARG A 132 -2.89 0.76 -0.26
N LEU A 133 -2.44 -0.25 0.46
CA LEU A 133 -1.06 -0.68 0.46
C LEU A 133 -0.73 -1.32 -0.90
N VAL A 134 0.16 -0.68 -1.67
CA VAL A 134 0.60 -1.13 -2.99
C VAL A 134 1.69 -2.18 -2.88
N LEU A 135 2.61 -1.94 -1.95
CA LEU A 135 3.75 -2.81 -1.67
C LEU A 135 4.10 -2.68 -0.19
N TRP A 136 4.26 -3.81 0.47
CA TRP A 136 5.03 -3.93 1.69
C TRP A 136 6.30 -4.73 1.41
N ARG A 137 7.43 -4.24 1.88
CA ARG A 137 8.71 -4.92 1.71
C ARG A 137 9.57 -4.80 2.94
N LEU A 138 10.08 -5.92 3.39
CA LEU A 138 11.16 -6.01 4.36
C LEU A 138 12.42 -6.47 3.66
N THR A 139 13.49 -5.71 3.80
CA THR A 139 14.83 -6.10 3.34
C THR A 139 15.75 -6.12 4.55
N SER A 140 16.41 -7.24 4.79
CA SER A 140 17.33 -7.38 5.93
C SER A 140 18.63 -8.06 5.52
N PHE A 141 19.69 -7.71 6.22
CA PHE A 141 21.03 -8.28 6.03
C PHE A 141 21.67 -8.56 7.38
N GLU A 142 22.26 -9.76 7.48
CA GLU A 142 23.01 -10.18 8.62
C GLU A 142 24.52 -10.07 8.37
N ALA A 143 25.29 -9.71 9.40
CA ALA A 143 26.74 -9.71 9.42
C ALA A 143 27.28 -9.92 10.84
N GLU A 144 28.58 -10.15 10.95
CA GLU A 144 29.28 -10.29 12.22
C GLU A 144 29.39 -8.97 12.99
N ASN A 145 29.30 -7.84 12.30
CA ASN A 145 29.29 -6.51 12.89
C ASN A 145 28.22 -5.61 12.28
N SER A 146 27.84 -4.57 12.99
CA SER A 146 26.78 -3.64 12.58
C SER A 146 27.12 -2.89 11.29
N ALA A 147 28.39 -2.48 11.13
CA ALA A 147 28.81 -1.68 9.98
C ALA A 147 28.66 -2.44 8.65
N ASP A 148 28.99 -3.72 8.61
CA ASP A 148 28.85 -4.54 7.42
C ASP A 148 27.38 -4.83 7.11
N ALA A 149 26.53 -5.09 8.14
CA ALA A 149 25.11 -5.25 7.94
C ALA A 149 24.47 -3.96 7.39
N GLU A 150 24.81 -2.80 7.95
CA GLU A 150 24.34 -1.49 7.48
C GLU A 150 24.81 -1.16 6.07
N LYS A 151 26.07 -1.45 5.74
CA LYS A 151 26.60 -1.25 4.40
C LYS A 151 25.77 -2.00 3.36
N LYS A 152 25.53 -3.30 3.59
CA LYS A 152 24.69 -4.13 2.70
C LYS A 152 23.28 -3.56 2.58
N LEU A 153 22.69 -3.13 3.70
CA LEU A 153 21.38 -2.49 3.70
C LEU A 153 21.38 -1.23 2.82
N PHE A 154 22.35 -0.35 2.98
CA PHE A 154 22.41 0.90 2.22
C PHE A 154 22.66 0.68 0.72
N GLU A 155 23.37 -0.37 0.33
CA GLU A 155 23.57 -0.77 -1.06
C GLU A 155 22.28 -1.30 -1.71
N SER A 156 21.35 -1.87 -0.94
CA SER A 156 20.08 -2.41 -1.45
C SER A 156 19.07 -1.34 -1.89
N ALA A 157 19.31 -0.06 -1.64
CA ALA A 157 18.38 1.02 -1.99
C ALA A 157 18.05 1.07 -3.50
N LYS A 158 18.99 0.67 -4.36
CA LYS A 158 18.78 0.60 -5.81
C LYS A 158 17.76 -0.47 -6.19
N ASP A 159 17.92 -1.68 -5.65
CA ASP A 159 17.04 -2.82 -5.96
C ASP A 159 15.64 -2.57 -5.41
N LEU A 160 15.54 -2.03 -4.20
CA LEU A 160 14.28 -1.63 -3.61
C LEU A 160 13.56 -0.55 -4.45
N SER A 161 14.29 0.45 -4.95
CA SER A 161 13.72 1.47 -5.84
C SER A 161 13.19 0.86 -7.15
N ALA A 162 13.89 -0.11 -7.73
CA ALA A 162 13.45 -0.81 -8.94
C ALA A 162 12.16 -1.60 -8.69
N GLU A 163 12.08 -2.33 -7.56
CA GLU A 163 10.89 -3.08 -7.15
C GLU A 163 9.68 -2.13 -6.95
N ILE A 164 9.87 -1.04 -6.23
CA ILE A 164 8.83 -0.01 -6.03
C ILE A 164 8.33 0.51 -7.38
N SER A 165 9.26 0.88 -8.28
CA SER A 165 8.92 1.42 -9.59
C SER A 165 8.10 0.42 -10.43
N GLN A 166 8.47 -0.86 -10.40
CA GLN A 166 7.74 -1.92 -11.09
C GLN A 166 6.33 -2.11 -10.52
N LYS A 167 6.19 -2.15 -9.21
CA LYS A 167 4.88 -2.32 -8.54
C LYS A 167 3.96 -1.15 -8.79
N LEU A 168 4.46 0.07 -8.78
CA LEU A 168 3.65 1.26 -9.06
C LEU A 168 3.13 1.29 -10.51
N LYS A 169 3.88 0.78 -11.48
CA LYS A 169 3.42 0.64 -12.87
C LYS A 169 2.23 -0.32 -12.99
N VAL A 170 2.35 -1.50 -12.38
CA VAL A 170 1.27 -2.53 -12.39
C VAL A 170 0.04 -2.04 -11.64
N PHE A 171 0.22 -1.43 -10.46
CA PHE A 171 -0.89 -0.95 -9.64
C PHE A 171 -1.71 0.15 -10.34
N LYS A 172 -1.10 0.99 -11.16
CA LYS A 172 -1.81 1.99 -11.96
C LYS A 172 -2.81 1.36 -12.95
N GLU A 173 -2.48 0.19 -13.50
CA GLU A 173 -3.37 -0.56 -14.40
C GLU A 173 -4.56 -1.17 -13.64
N GLU A 174 -4.32 -1.72 -12.45
CA GLU A 174 -5.37 -2.30 -11.59
C GLU A 174 -6.41 -1.26 -11.13
N LEU A 175 -6.03 0.01 -10.98
CA LEU A 175 -6.95 1.08 -10.57
C LEU A 175 -8.03 1.39 -11.62
N ASN A 176 -7.84 0.96 -12.87
CA ASN A 176 -8.81 1.16 -13.95
C ASN A 176 -9.85 0.02 -14.02
N THR A 177 -9.67 -1.06 -13.29
CA THR A 177 -10.67 -2.13 -13.15
C THR A 177 -11.72 -1.74 -12.11
N LYS A 178 -12.99 -1.75 -12.53
CA LYS A 178 -14.15 -1.29 -11.75
C LYS A 178 -14.30 -2.06 -10.43
N ASP A 179 -14.15 -1.37 -9.30
CA ASP A 179 -14.73 -1.77 -8.01
C ASP A 179 -16.26 -1.51 -8.07
N SER A 180 -17.03 -2.35 -8.73
CA SER A 180 -18.46 -2.14 -8.86
C SER A 180 -19.26 -3.42 -8.65
N GLU A 181 -19.47 -3.76 -7.40
CA GLU A 181 -20.64 -4.52 -7.01
C GLU A 181 -21.26 -3.83 -5.80
N ASN A 182 -22.54 -3.46 -5.90
CA ASN A 182 -23.32 -2.88 -4.83
C ASN A 182 -23.73 -3.99 -3.85
N PHE A 183 -22.85 -4.31 -2.91
CA PHE A 183 -23.23 -5.17 -1.79
C PHE A 183 -23.98 -4.37 -0.73
N GLU A 184 -25.05 -4.93 -0.19
CA GLU A 184 -25.72 -4.33 0.95
C GLU A 184 -24.78 -4.30 2.16
N GLN A 185 -24.86 -3.23 2.94
CA GLN A 185 -24.18 -3.11 4.22
C GLN A 185 -25.16 -3.50 5.34
N LEU A 186 -24.60 -3.84 6.52
CA LEU A 186 -25.42 -4.09 7.70
C LEU A 186 -26.33 -2.89 7.98
N PRO A 187 -27.65 -3.09 8.10
CA PRO A 187 -28.55 -2.01 8.48
C PRO A 187 -28.27 -1.55 9.92
N ASP A 188 -28.55 -0.29 10.20
CA ASP A 188 -28.52 0.22 11.56
C ASP A 188 -29.53 -0.54 12.44
N GLU A 189 -29.15 -0.90 13.66
CA GLU A 189 -29.94 -1.74 14.57
C GLU A 189 -31.35 -1.19 14.81
N ASN A 190 -31.52 0.13 14.75
CA ASN A 190 -32.80 0.81 14.97
C ASN A 190 -33.57 1.14 13.68
N SER A 191 -33.05 0.72 12.53
CA SER A 191 -33.72 1.00 11.26
C SER A 191 -34.89 0.03 10.99
N PRO A 192 -35.90 0.44 10.19
CA PRO A 192 -36.97 -0.46 9.75
C PRO A 192 -36.44 -1.69 9.00
N GLU A 193 -35.30 -1.54 8.30
CA GLU A 193 -34.61 -2.59 7.54
C GLU A 193 -34.03 -3.67 8.45
N ALA A 194 -33.76 -3.36 9.73
CA ALA A 194 -33.29 -4.33 10.71
C ALA A 194 -34.40 -5.31 11.16
N LYS A 195 -35.71 -4.99 10.92
CA LYS A 195 -36.80 -5.91 11.23
C LYS A 195 -36.73 -7.14 10.33
N ASN A 196 -36.79 -8.33 10.94
CA ASN A 196 -36.70 -9.61 10.27
C ASN A 196 -35.39 -9.82 9.46
N PHE A 197 -34.34 -9.09 9.85
CA PHE A 197 -33.01 -9.22 9.29
C PHE A 197 -32.13 -10.10 10.17
N ARG A 198 -31.42 -11.06 9.54
CA ARG A 198 -30.40 -11.90 10.16
C ARG A 198 -29.08 -11.63 9.48
N PRO A 199 -28.05 -11.11 10.19
CA PRO A 199 -26.73 -10.87 9.61
C PRO A 199 -26.06 -12.18 9.20
N PRO A 200 -25.11 -12.14 8.26
CA PRO A 200 -24.29 -13.30 7.94
C PRO A 200 -23.45 -13.66 9.16
N LEU A 201 -23.26 -14.96 9.38
CA LEU A 201 -22.53 -15.48 10.52
C LEU A 201 -21.61 -16.61 10.06
N PRO A 202 -20.30 -16.59 10.40
CA PRO A 202 -19.41 -17.69 10.08
C PRO A 202 -19.79 -18.93 10.90
N TYR A 203 -19.89 -20.09 10.25
CA TYR A 203 -20.15 -21.36 10.96
C TYR A 203 -19.02 -21.70 11.93
N LYS A 204 -17.79 -21.34 11.56
CA LYS A 204 -16.62 -21.46 12.42
C LYS A 204 -15.70 -20.26 12.23
N ARG A 205 -15.39 -19.57 13.31
CA ARG A 205 -14.36 -18.54 13.30
C ARG A 205 -12.98 -19.21 13.26
N ILE A 206 -12.21 -18.92 12.21
CA ILE A 206 -10.84 -19.37 12.06
C ILE A 206 -9.93 -18.21 12.48
N ARG A 207 -8.92 -18.49 13.30
CA ARG A 207 -7.94 -17.48 13.67
C ARG A 207 -6.82 -17.45 12.62
N PRO A 208 -6.50 -16.28 12.05
CA PRO A 208 -5.36 -16.16 11.15
C PRO A 208 -4.05 -16.46 11.87
N GLU A 209 -3.10 -16.98 11.13
CA GLU A 209 -1.76 -17.24 11.65
C GLU A 209 -1.02 -15.93 11.95
N TYR A 210 -0.41 -15.85 13.14
CA TYR A 210 0.59 -14.83 13.43
C TYR A 210 1.91 -15.27 12.80
N THR A 211 2.28 -14.61 11.68
CA THR A 211 3.37 -15.06 10.82
C THR A 211 4.71 -15.09 11.54
N LYS A 212 5.60 -15.98 11.10
CA LYS A 212 6.96 -16.08 11.66
C LYS A 212 7.70 -14.74 11.57
N ILE A 213 7.52 -14.00 10.48
CA ILE A 213 8.16 -12.70 10.30
C ILE A 213 7.58 -11.65 11.23
N ALA A 214 6.26 -11.61 11.43
CA ALA A 214 5.63 -10.72 12.39
C ALA A 214 6.11 -11.03 13.84
N ASN A 215 6.25 -12.31 14.17
CA ASN A 215 6.77 -12.76 15.47
C ASN A 215 8.25 -12.36 15.68
N LEU A 216 9.09 -12.53 14.65
CA LEU A 216 10.52 -12.17 14.70
C LEU A 216 10.74 -10.68 15.01
N TYR A 217 9.87 -9.80 14.49
CA TYR A 217 9.93 -8.35 14.70
C TYR A 217 8.94 -7.86 15.77
N SER A 218 8.27 -8.77 16.48
CA SER A 218 7.30 -8.47 17.56
C SER A 218 6.25 -7.43 17.12
N ILE A 219 5.63 -7.67 15.97
CA ILE A 219 4.67 -6.74 15.37
C ILE A 219 3.33 -6.83 16.06
N GLU A 220 2.88 -5.74 16.64
CA GLU A 220 1.51 -5.57 17.12
C GLU A 220 0.74 -4.74 16.09
N ALA A 221 -0.37 -5.30 15.58
CA ALA A 221 -1.15 -4.65 14.54
C ALA A 221 -2.60 -5.13 14.51
N THR A 222 -3.47 -4.32 13.94
CA THR A 222 -4.85 -4.68 13.62
C THR A 222 -4.99 -4.80 12.11
N VAL A 223 -5.57 -5.89 11.63
CA VAL A 223 -5.97 -6.03 10.23
C VAL A 223 -7.49 -6.00 10.15
N ASP A 224 -8.04 -5.03 9.39
CA ASP A 224 -9.44 -4.98 9.06
C ASP A 224 -9.62 -5.44 7.61
N ILE A 225 -10.57 -6.35 7.39
CA ILE A 225 -10.91 -6.89 6.07
C ILE A 225 -12.41 -6.81 5.84
N GLU A 226 -12.81 -6.28 4.70
CA GLU A 226 -14.16 -6.43 4.19
C GLU A 226 -14.26 -7.74 3.40
N ALA A 227 -15.36 -8.46 3.60
CA ALA A 227 -15.67 -9.68 2.87
C ALA A 227 -17.09 -9.62 2.32
N ASP A 228 -17.26 -9.97 1.06
CA ASP A 228 -18.53 -10.06 0.38
C ASP A 228 -19.01 -11.50 0.44
N ILE A 229 -20.10 -11.71 1.15
CA ILE A 229 -20.74 -13.02 1.38
C ILE A 229 -21.93 -13.12 0.43
N ASP A 230 -21.97 -14.16 -0.39
CA ASP A 230 -23.06 -14.41 -1.30
C ASP A 230 -24.27 -15.08 -0.62
N GLU A 231 -25.32 -15.35 -1.40
CA GLU A 231 -26.56 -15.99 -0.95
C GLU A 231 -26.36 -17.44 -0.49
N ASN A 232 -25.24 -18.08 -0.88
CA ASN A 232 -24.89 -19.45 -0.49
C ASN A 232 -23.99 -19.46 0.77
N GLY A 233 -23.53 -18.29 1.23
CA GLY A 233 -22.61 -18.16 2.35
C GLY A 233 -21.15 -18.36 1.95
N GLU A 234 -20.80 -18.15 0.67
CA GLU A 234 -19.44 -18.18 0.18
C GLU A 234 -18.84 -16.79 0.11
N VAL A 235 -17.53 -16.68 0.34
CA VAL A 235 -16.78 -15.42 0.21
C VAL A 235 -16.43 -15.22 -1.26
N THR A 236 -17.11 -14.32 -1.94
CA THR A 236 -16.89 -14.02 -3.37
C THR A 236 -15.77 -13.01 -3.57
N HIS A 237 -15.64 -12.04 -2.68
CA HIS A 237 -14.60 -11.02 -2.71
C HIS A 237 -14.13 -10.67 -1.29
N SER A 238 -12.88 -10.24 -1.19
CA SER A 238 -12.34 -9.74 0.09
C SER A 238 -11.32 -8.62 -0.16
N ARG A 239 -11.32 -7.62 0.72
CA ARG A 239 -10.46 -6.43 0.61
C ARG A 239 -9.94 -6.00 1.97
N ILE A 240 -8.61 -5.85 2.09
CA ILE A 240 -8.00 -5.26 3.28
C ILE A 240 -8.33 -3.76 3.33
N VAL A 241 -8.88 -3.31 4.46
CA VAL A 241 -9.25 -1.91 4.72
C VAL A 241 -8.46 -1.26 5.86
N ARG A 242 -7.70 -2.05 6.62
CA ARG A 242 -6.60 -1.64 7.48
C ARG A 242 -5.48 -2.65 7.31
N TRP A 243 -4.34 -2.21 6.82
CA TRP A 243 -3.20 -3.06 6.49
C TRP A 243 -2.14 -3.03 7.58
N ALA A 244 -1.37 -4.11 7.70
CA ALA A 244 -0.30 -4.28 8.69
C ALA A 244 1.06 -4.65 8.07
N GLY A 245 1.08 -5.29 6.92
CA GLY A 245 2.29 -5.89 6.35
C GLY A 245 2.73 -7.15 7.11
N PHE A 246 4.01 -7.51 7.03
CA PHE A 246 4.62 -8.68 7.68
C PHE A 246 3.90 -10.01 7.39
N GLY A 247 3.21 -10.12 6.24
CA GLY A 247 2.43 -11.29 5.85
C GLY A 247 1.11 -11.45 6.62
N LEU A 248 0.75 -10.51 7.50
CA LEU A 248 -0.48 -10.56 8.28
C LEU A 248 -1.72 -10.30 7.40
N ASP A 249 -1.61 -9.42 6.42
CA ASP A 249 -2.68 -9.10 5.48
C ASP A 249 -3.04 -10.34 4.63
N GLU A 250 -2.04 -11.06 4.15
CA GLU A 250 -2.18 -12.30 3.40
C GLU A 250 -2.79 -13.41 4.28
N SER A 251 -2.29 -13.57 5.50
CA SER A 251 -2.79 -14.54 6.46
C SER A 251 -4.29 -14.34 6.76
N VAL A 252 -4.71 -13.09 6.96
CA VAL A 252 -6.12 -12.74 7.17
C VAL A 252 -6.93 -13.01 5.92
N THR A 253 -6.45 -12.58 4.75
CA THR A 253 -7.15 -12.78 3.47
C THR A 253 -7.38 -14.26 3.17
N GLU A 254 -6.35 -15.10 3.33
CA GLU A 254 -6.49 -16.56 3.16
C GLU A 254 -7.45 -17.19 4.15
N THR A 255 -7.38 -16.74 5.42
CA THR A 255 -8.27 -17.26 6.46
C THR A 255 -9.72 -16.94 6.15
N VAL A 256 -10.03 -15.70 5.80
CA VAL A 256 -11.41 -15.25 5.50
C VAL A 256 -11.97 -15.97 4.28
N ARG A 257 -11.17 -16.17 3.23
CA ARG A 257 -11.59 -16.91 2.01
C ARG A 257 -11.94 -18.37 2.26
N ARG A 258 -11.38 -18.99 3.30
CA ARG A 258 -11.66 -20.38 3.69
C ARG A 258 -12.81 -20.52 4.68
N MET A 259 -13.40 -19.40 5.13
CA MET A 259 -14.54 -19.45 6.04
C MET A 259 -15.84 -19.67 5.29
N ASN A 260 -16.66 -20.61 5.79
CA ASN A 260 -18.02 -20.78 5.34
C ASN A 260 -18.98 -20.01 6.25
N TRP A 261 -19.98 -19.39 5.66
CA TRP A 261 -20.91 -18.51 6.36
C TRP A 261 -22.34 -18.99 6.19
N ARG A 262 -23.17 -18.71 7.19
CA ARG A 262 -24.58 -18.62 6.98
C ARG A 262 -24.83 -17.29 6.27
N ALA A 263 -25.47 -17.32 5.10
CA ALA A 263 -25.80 -16.10 4.36
C ALA A 263 -26.66 -15.13 5.21
N ALA A 264 -26.63 -13.87 4.86
CA ALA A 264 -27.60 -12.89 5.39
C ALA A 264 -29.00 -13.28 4.92
N GLU A 265 -30.00 -12.97 5.75
CA GLU A 265 -31.40 -13.27 5.45
C GLU A 265 -32.28 -12.08 5.83
N ARG A 266 -33.23 -11.71 4.96
CA ARG A 266 -34.28 -10.75 5.25
C ARG A 266 -35.64 -11.31 4.86
N SER A 267 -36.54 -11.42 5.84
CA SER A 267 -37.88 -11.96 5.63
C SER A 267 -37.92 -13.33 4.94
N GLY A 268 -36.98 -14.21 5.28
CA GLY A 268 -36.87 -15.56 4.75
C GLY A 268 -36.16 -15.70 3.38
N LYS A 269 -35.63 -14.60 2.84
CA LYS A 269 -34.83 -14.62 1.60
C LYS A 269 -33.37 -14.36 1.90
N THR A 270 -32.48 -15.19 1.38
CA THR A 270 -31.03 -14.96 1.43
C THR A 270 -30.63 -13.77 0.57
N LEU A 271 -29.59 -13.06 0.97
CA LEU A 271 -29.06 -11.89 0.26
C LEU A 271 -27.54 -11.78 0.38
N GLN A 272 -26.95 -11.15 -0.61
CA GLN A 272 -25.53 -10.85 -0.64
C GLN A 272 -25.23 -9.68 0.30
N MET A 273 -24.17 -9.80 1.09
CA MET A 273 -23.84 -8.76 2.06
C MET A 273 -22.34 -8.60 2.27
N ARG A 274 -21.92 -7.34 2.48
CA ARG A 274 -20.55 -7.00 2.90
C ARG A 274 -20.47 -6.96 4.41
N VAL A 275 -19.46 -7.64 4.96
CA VAL A 275 -19.13 -7.64 6.38
C VAL A 275 -17.72 -7.11 6.62
N LEU A 276 -17.53 -6.44 7.75
CA LEU A 276 -16.22 -6.01 8.23
C LEU A 276 -15.76 -6.96 9.33
N LEU A 277 -14.57 -7.53 9.17
CA LEU A 277 -13.93 -8.38 10.17
C LEU A 277 -12.66 -7.68 10.66
N ARG A 278 -12.42 -7.78 11.98
CA ARG A 278 -11.24 -7.23 12.64
C ARG A 278 -10.46 -8.32 13.32
N TYR A 279 -9.14 -8.34 13.07
CA TYR A 279 -8.18 -9.25 13.67
C TYR A 279 -7.06 -8.45 14.34
N ASN A 280 -6.92 -8.63 15.65
CA ASN A 280 -5.86 -8.01 16.43
C ASN A 280 -4.73 -9.02 16.62
N PHE A 281 -3.54 -8.64 16.21
CA PHE A 281 -2.31 -9.41 16.37
C PHE A 281 -1.46 -8.80 17.48
N LYS A 282 -1.08 -9.62 18.43
CA LYS A 282 -0.15 -9.29 19.51
C LYS A 282 0.78 -10.46 19.71
N LYS A 283 2.03 -10.19 20.04
CA LYS A 283 2.95 -11.23 20.47
C LYS A 283 2.38 -11.85 21.73
N ILE A 284 2.19 -13.17 21.70
CA ILE A 284 1.90 -13.92 22.90
C ILE A 284 3.27 -14.16 23.52
N ASP A 285 3.56 -13.52 24.66
CA ASP A 285 4.70 -13.91 25.46
C ASP A 285 4.44 -15.36 25.87
N ASP A 286 5.35 -16.25 25.49
CA ASP A 286 5.31 -17.62 25.99
C ASP A 286 5.35 -17.50 27.53
N GLU A 287 4.24 -17.76 28.19
CA GLU A 287 4.16 -17.85 29.63
C GLU A 287 5.21 -18.90 30.06
N LYS A 288 6.21 -18.44 30.83
CA LYS A 288 7.28 -19.28 31.40
C LYS A 288 6.72 -20.26 32.40
#